data_2fa947b1ec2bbf9b19f07269e700ac50
#
_entry.id   2fa947b1ec2bbf9b19f07269e700ac50
#
_cell.length_a   1.000
_cell.length_b   1.000
_cell.length_c   1.000
_cell.angle_alpha   90.00
_cell.angle_beta   90.00
_cell.angle_gamma   90.00
#
_symmetry.space_group_name_H-M   'P 1'
#
loop_
_entity.id
_entity.type
_entity.pdbx_description
1 polymer ?
#
loop_
_entity_poly.entity_id
_entity_poly.type
_entity_poly.pdbx_seq_one_letter_code
_entity_poly.pdbx_strand_id
1 'polypeptide(L)'
;MNENKVIVELKDIKKRYFYPQGELEVLKGINLKVYKKDKIAIVGPSGVGKTTLLNIIGTLDYPTSGEIYYFEKKLDYSDEETLLKLRKENIGFIFQLHYLIPEFTVLENITLPGLISQWKKEDCLKRAYEILEKLNLSEKKYYKPFRLSGGERQKVAIARALFLNPTLLLADEPTGNLDQESAKEVMDIFLRVNEELNITIIMVTHNWELAKKMDKIFLLKSGFLVKLENT
;
A
#
# COMPACT_ATOMS: atom_id res chain seq x y z
N MET A 1 16.14 8.32 -17.89
CA MET A 1 15.93 7.03 -17.17
C MET A 1 14.60 6.47 -17.65
N ASN A 2 14.52 5.17 -18.04
CA ASN A 2 13.32 4.59 -18.64
C ASN A 2 12.11 4.68 -17.70
N GLU A 3 11.21 5.60 -17.96
CA GLU A 3 9.92 5.76 -17.26
C GLU A 3 8.96 4.59 -17.52
N ASN A 4 9.24 3.74 -18.48
CA ASN A 4 8.40 2.60 -18.89
C ASN A 4 8.80 1.26 -18.25
N LYS A 5 9.51 1.24 -17.11
CA LYS A 5 9.86 -0.02 -16.47
C LYS A 5 8.65 -0.59 -15.72
N VAL A 6 8.17 -1.78 -16.14
CA VAL A 6 7.14 -2.53 -15.45
C VAL A 6 7.69 -3.03 -14.11
N ILE A 7 6.99 -2.75 -13.01
CA ILE A 7 7.34 -3.24 -11.68
C ILE A 7 6.43 -4.37 -11.21
N VAL A 8 5.15 -4.34 -11.62
CA VAL A 8 4.18 -5.41 -11.35
C VAL A 8 3.36 -5.67 -12.61
N GLU A 9 3.18 -6.94 -12.95
CA GLU A 9 2.26 -7.36 -14.00
C GLU A 9 1.38 -8.50 -13.50
N LEU A 10 0.08 -8.34 -13.62
CA LEU A 10 -0.95 -9.33 -13.33
C LEU A 10 -1.48 -9.89 -14.65
N LYS A 11 -1.56 -11.21 -14.77
CA LYS A 11 -2.10 -11.90 -15.94
C LYS A 11 -3.19 -12.88 -15.53
N ASP A 12 -4.42 -12.63 -15.97
CA ASP A 12 -5.61 -13.44 -15.74
C ASP A 12 -5.80 -13.86 -14.27
N ILE A 13 -5.61 -12.92 -13.33
CA ILE A 13 -5.71 -13.19 -11.91
C ILE A 13 -7.13 -13.47 -11.51
N LYS A 14 -7.36 -14.67 -10.96
CA LYS A 14 -8.65 -15.10 -10.38
C LYS A 14 -8.48 -15.39 -8.90
N LYS A 15 -9.51 -15.07 -8.12
CA LYS A 15 -9.56 -15.41 -6.71
C LYS A 15 -10.92 -15.95 -6.35
N ARG A 16 -10.94 -17.15 -5.76
CA ARG A 16 -12.12 -17.83 -5.20
C ARG A 16 -11.88 -18.13 -3.74
N TYR A 17 -12.89 -17.93 -2.94
CA TYR A 17 -12.94 -18.40 -1.57
C TYR A 17 -13.93 -19.55 -1.48
N PHE A 18 -13.51 -20.61 -0.79
CA PHE A 18 -14.32 -21.82 -0.61
C PHE A 18 -14.95 -21.82 0.78
N TYR A 19 -16.24 -22.06 0.84
CA TYR A 19 -17.02 -22.12 2.07
C TYR A 19 -17.80 -23.46 2.09
N PRO A 20 -18.27 -23.93 3.26
CA PRO A 20 -19.07 -25.14 3.34
C PRO A 20 -20.33 -25.13 2.45
N GLN A 21 -20.88 -23.94 2.16
CA GLN A 21 -22.09 -23.76 1.36
C GLN A 21 -21.83 -23.45 -0.12
N GLY A 22 -20.57 -23.41 -0.57
CA GLY A 22 -20.23 -23.12 -1.98
C GLY A 22 -18.94 -22.34 -2.15
N GLU A 23 -18.78 -21.73 -3.31
CA GLU A 23 -17.65 -20.88 -3.64
C GLU A 23 -18.07 -19.46 -3.96
N LEU A 24 -17.21 -18.50 -3.63
CA LEU A 24 -17.36 -17.09 -4.01
C LEU A 24 -16.19 -16.69 -4.90
N GLU A 25 -16.43 -16.43 -6.18
CA GLU A 25 -15.43 -15.89 -7.08
C GLU A 25 -15.41 -14.37 -7.01
N VAL A 26 -14.35 -13.84 -6.39
CA VAL A 26 -14.18 -12.41 -6.12
C VAL A 26 -13.47 -11.70 -7.27
N LEU A 27 -12.42 -12.32 -7.83
CA LEU A 27 -11.68 -11.80 -9.00
C LEU A 27 -11.80 -12.79 -10.16
N LYS A 28 -12.09 -12.26 -11.36
CA LYS A 28 -12.51 -13.07 -12.51
C LYS A 28 -11.62 -12.86 -13.75
N GLY A 29 -10.31 -12.76 -13.55
CA GLY A 29 -9.37 -12.58 -14.66
C GLY A 29 -8.86 -11.13 -14.76
N ILE A 30 -8.24 -10.65 -13.69
CA ILE A 30 -7.66 -9.31 -13.64
C ILE A 30 -6.36 -9.28 -14.42
N ASN A 31 -6.26 -8.30 -15.33
CA ASN A 31 -5.04 -7.95 -16.03
C ASN A 31 -4.66 -6.52 -15.67
N LEU A 32 -3.41 -6.30 -15.23
CA LEU A 32 -2.91 -4.99 -14.84
C LEU A 32 -1.41 -4.92 -15.07
N LYS A 33 -0.93 -3.84 -15.68
CA LYS A 33 0.49 -3.47 -15.71
C LYS A 33 0.71 -2.20 -14.93
N VAL A 34 1.65 -2.27 -14.00
CA VAL A 34 2.04 -1.15 -13.13
C VAL A 34 3.47 -0.75 -13.49
N TYR A 35 3.65 0.49 -13.84
CA TYR A 35 4.96 1.04 -14.21
C TYR A 35 5.57 1.80 -13.04
N LYS A 36 6.87 1.98 -13.09
CA LYS A 36 7.59 2.79 -12.10
C LYS A 36 7.00 4.21 -12.05
N LYS A 37 6.79 4.73 -10.86
CA LYS A 37 6.19 6.04 -10.55
C LYS A 37 4.69 6.18 -10.87
N ASP A 38 4.02 5.14 -11.31
CA ASP A 38 2.56 5.20 -11.47
C ASP A 38 1.88 5.62 -10.16
N LYS A 39 0.86 6.47 -10.29
CA LYS A 39 -0.15 6.74 -9.26
C LYS A 39 -1.47 6.15 -9.73
N ILE A 40 -1.86 5.04 -9.14
CA ILE A 40 -3.05 4.27 -9.53
C ILE A 40 -4.08 4.30 -8.42
N ALA A 41 -5.31 4.66 -8.76
CA ALA A 41 -6.48 4.42 -7.93
C ALA A 41 -7.30 3.25 -8.47
N ILE A 42 -7.70 2.34 -7.59
CA ILE A 42 -8.68 1.29 -7.88
C ILE A 42 -9.94 1.61 -7.08
N VAL A 43 -11.01 1.95 -7.78
CA VAL A 43 -12.29 2.33 -7.19
C VAL A 43 -13.32 1.23 -7.37
N GLY A 44 -14.37 1.26 -6.58
CA GLY A 44 -15.49 0.33 -6.68
C GLY A 44 -16.28 0.23 -5.38
N PRO A 45 -17.48 -0.39 -5.39
CA PRO A 45 -18.30 -0.53 -4.19
C PRO A 45 -17.61 -1.34 -3.10
N SER A 46 -18.11 -1.23 -1.87
CA SER A 46 -17.63 -2.07 -0.75
C SER A 46 -17.89 -3.54 -1.04
N GLY A 47 -16.95 -4.40 -0.64
CA GLY A 47 -17.05 -5.86 -0.81
C GLY A 47 -16.77 -6.38 -2.23
N VAL A 48 -16.45 -5.54 -3.22
CA VAL A 48 -16.21 -5.96 -4.61
C VAL A 48 -14.87 -6.69 -4.83
N GLY A 49 -13.99 -6.72 -3.82
CA GLY A 49 -12.69 -7.39 -3.92
C GLY A 49 -11.47 -6.46 -4.05
N LYS A 50 -11.61 -5.14 -3.77
CA LYS A 50 -10.50 -4.18 -3.83
C LYS A 50 -9.35 -4.56 -2.90
N THR A 51 -9.65 -4.81 -1.62
CA THR A 51 -8.67 -5.26 -0.62
C THR A 51 -8.06 -6.62 -1.00
N THR A 52 -8.88 -7.55 -1.54
CA THR A 52 -8.37 -8.84 -2.04
C THR A 52 -7.34 -8.65 -3.14
N LEU A 53 -7.64 -7.79 -4.13
CA LEU A 53 -6.70 -7.48 -5.20
C LEU A 53 -5.41 -6.84 -4.66
N LEU A 54 -5.55 -5.89 -3.73
CA LEU A 54 -4.39 -5.22 -3.12
C LEU A 54 -3.53 -6.21 -2.33
N ASN A 55 -4.13 -7.12 -1.56
CA ASN A 55 -3.42 -8.17 -0.81
C ASN A 55 -2.70 -9.14 -1.74
N ILE A 56 -3.28 -9.51 -2.87
CA ILE A 56 -2.64 -10.36 -3.87
C ILE A 56 -1.44 -9.63 -4.50
N ILE A 57 -1.60 -8.35 -4.88
CA ILE A 57 -0.49 -7.53 -5.35
C ILE A 57 0.60 -7.45 -4.28
N GLY A 58 0.24 -7.29 -3.03
CA GLY A 58 1.17 -7.20 -1.92
C GLY A 58 1.72 -8.52 -1.40
N THR A 59 1.38 -9.64 -2.05
CA THR A 59 1.77 -11.00 -1.63
C THR A 59 1.36 -11.38 -0.20
N LEU A 60 0.32 -10.74 0.34
CA LEU A 60 -0.33 -11.11 1.61
C LEU A 60 -1.39 -12.20 1.41
N ASP A 61 -1.86 -12.36 0.19
CA ASP A 61 -2.73 -13.44 -0.26
C ASP A 61 -2.24 -13.92 -1.63
N TYR A 62 -2.69 -15.06 -2.08
CA TYR A 62 -2.32 -15.65 -3.38
C TYR A 62 -3.55 -15.82 -4.27
N PRO A 63 -3.41 -15.71 -5.60
CA PRO A 63 -4.50 -15.96 -6.54
C PRO A 63 -4.85 -17.45 -6.56
N THR A 64 -6.11 -17.78 -6.88
CA THR A 64 -6.51 -19.17 -7.16
C THR A 64 -5.96 -19.64 -8.50
N SER A 65 -5.83 -18.73 -9.46
CA SER A 65 -5.18 -18.97 -10.76
C SER A 65 -4.72 -17.64 -11.37
N GLY A 66 -3.91 -17.73 -12.41
CA GLY A 66 -3.25 -16.59 -13.06
C GLY A 66 -1.80 -16.45 -12.62
N GLU A 67 -1.13 -15.44 -13.11
CA GLU A 67 0.29 -15.23 -12.88
C GLU A 67 0.59 -13.80 -12.47
N ILE A 68 1.52 -13.64 -11.51
CA ILE A 68 2.02 -12.33 -11.10
C ILE A 68 3.52 -12.27 -11.37
N TYR A 69 3.93 -11.14 -11.90
CA TYR A 69 5.33 -10.84 -12.15
C TYR A 69 5.74 -9.59 -11.36
N TYR A 70 6.88 -9.66 -10.71
CA TYR A 70 7.58 -8.52 -10.13
C TYR A 70 8.92 -8.33 -10.83
N PHE A 71 9.16 -7.11 -11.32
CA PHE A 71 10.40 -6.79 -12.06
C PHE A 71 10.69 -7.80 -13.17
N GLU A 72 9.65 -8.18 -13.95
CA GLU A 72 9.67 -9.16 -15.05
C GLU A 72 9.92 -10.62 -14.61
N LYS A 73 10.05 -10.90 -13.30
CA LYS A 73 10.19 -12.25 -12.77
C LYS A 73 8.85 -12.76 -12.28
N LYS A 74 8.45 -13.94 -12.74
CA LYS A 74 7.25 -14.63 -12.25
C LYS A 74 7.42 -14.97 -10.78
N LEU A 75 6.40 -14.68 -9.96
CA LEU A 75 6.36 -15.09 -8.56
C LEU A 75 6.06 -16.57 -8.44
N ASP A 76 6.85 -17.24 -7.61
CA ASP A 76 6.55 -18.56 -7.09
C ASP A 76 6.04 -18.43 -5.66
N TYR A 77 4.78 -18.75 -5.44
CA TYR A 77 4.15 -18.68 -4.11
C TYR A 77 4.60 -19.79 -3.16
N SER A 78 5.33 -20.82 -3.62
CA SER A 78 5.97 -21.81 -2.79
C SER A 78 7.32 -21.35 -2.21
N ASP A 79 7.91 -20.31 -2.78
CA ASP A 79 9.18 -19.69 -2.33
C ASP A 79 8.91 -18.56 -1.32
N GLU A 80 8.66 -18.95 -0.07
CA GLU A 80 8.36 -18.00 1.02
C GLU A 80 9.50 -17.02 1.28
N GLU A 81 10.76 -17.43 1.07
CA GLU A 81 11.92 -16.57 1.28
C GLU A 81 11.94 -15.41 0.28
N THR A 82 11.73 -15.71 -1.00
CA THR A 82 11.59 -14.69 -2.06
C THR A 82 10.41 -13.76 -1.79
N LEU A 83 9.25 -14.29 -1.37
CA LEU A 83 8.08 -13.46 -1.03
C LEU A 83 8.34 -12.56 0.17
N LEU A 84 9.00 -13.08 1.22
CA LEU A 84 9.37 -12.29 2.40
C LEU A 84 10.35 -11.16 2.04
N LYS A 85 11.36 -11.47 1.23
CA LYS A 85 12.33 -10.49 0.74
C LYS A 85 11.65 -9.41 -0.10
N LEU A 86 10.75 -9.79 -1.02
CA LEU A 86 9.99 -8.85 -1.83
C LEU A 86 9.16 -7.89 -0.97
N ARG A 87 8.41 -8.43 0.02
CA ARG A 87 7.63 -7.59 0.95
C ARG A 87 8.51 -6.63 1.73
N LYS A 88 9.62 -7.13 2.26
CA LYS A 88 10.54 -6.36 3.09
C LYS A 88 11.23 -5.24 2.33
N GLU A 89 11.72 -5.51 1.12
CA GLU A 89 12.59 -4.59 0.39
C GLU A 89 11.83 -3.68 -0.58
N ASN A 90 10.65 -4.10 -1.05
CA ASN A 90 10.00 -3.43 -2.18
C ASN A 90 8.59 -2.93 -1.90
N ILE A 91 7.91 -3.41 -0.85
CA ILE A 91 6.50 -3.14 -0.64
C ILE A 91 6.27 -2.46 0.70
N GLY A 92 5.66 -1.28 0.68
CA GLY A 92 5.09 -0.64 1.86
C GLY A 92 3.58 -0.81 1.89
N PHE A 93 3.02 -1.14 3.06
CA PHE A 93 1.58 -1.26 3.25
C PHE A 93 1.01 -0.19 4.16
N ILE A 94 -0.12 0.38 3.76
CA ILE A 94 -0.92 1.29 4.55
C ILE A 94 -2.34 0.75 4.57
N PHE A 95 -2.86 0.51 5.77
CA PHE A 95 -4.19 -0.05 5.99
C PHE A 95 -5.14 0.99 6.57
N GLN A 96 -6.43 0.80 6.36
CA GLN A 96 -7.49 1.63 6.90
C GLN A 96 -7.45 1.72 8.44
N LEU A 97 -7.12 0.64 9.12
CA LEU A 97 -7.05 0.56 10.60
C LEU A 97 -5.66 0.87 11.17
N HIS A 98 -4.73 1.40 10.38
CA HIS A 98 -3.37 1.80 10.74
C HIS A 98 -2.47 0.65 11.26
N TYR A 99 -2.98 -0.32 12.01
CA TYR A 99 -2.26 -1.42 12.67
C TYR A 99 -0.98 -0.99 13.38
N LEU A 100 -1.06 0.13 14.12
CA LEU A 100 0.00 0.54 15.01
C LEU A 100 -0.01 -0.35 16.26
N ILE A 101 1.19 -0.69 16.74
CA ILE A 101 1.34 -1.44 17.99
C ILE A 101 1.04 -0.47 19.14
N PRO A 102 -0.03 -0.70 19.93
CA PRO A 102 -0.52 0.28 20.89
C PRO A 102 0.43 0.48 22.09
N GLU A 103 1.25 -0.54 22.39
CA GLU A 103 2.25 -0.50 23.45
C GLU A 103 3.50 0.29 23.06
N PHE A 104 3.72 0.49 21.75
CA PHE A 104 4.88 1.19 21.22
C PHE A 104 4.58 2.69 21.07
N THR A 105 5.61 3.49 21.26
CA THR A 105 5.61 4.90 20.89
C THR A 105 5.56 5.08 19.36
N VAL A 106 5.32 6.30 18.91
CA VAL A 106 5.43 6.68 17.49
C VAL A 106 6.80 6.28 16.92
N LEU A 107 7.88 6.63 17.65
CA LEU A 107 9.25 6.33 17.24
C LEU A 107 9.48 4.82 17.09
N GLU A 108 9.03 4.03 18.06
CA GLU A 108 9.16 2.57 18.04
C GLU A 108 8.35 1.92 16.91
N ASN A 109 7.11 2.40 16.65
CA ASN A 109 6.32 1.93 15.51
C ASN A 109 7.03 2.21 14.17
N ILE A 110 7.66 3.38 14.03
CA ILE A 110 8.34 3.76 12.79
C ILE A 110 9.64 2.99 12.60
N THR A 111 10.41 2.74 13.68
CA THR A 111 11.71 2.05 13.58
C THR A 111 11.58 0.54 13.42
N LEU A 112 10.43 -0.04 13.74
CA LEU A 112 10.20 -1.49 13.74
C LEU A 112 10.64 -2.20 12.44
N PRO A 113 10.31 -1.71 11.22
CA PRO A 113 10.75 -2.35 9.97
C PRO A 113 12.27 -2.44 9.84
N GLY A 114 12.99 -1.40 10.27
CA GLY A 114 14.45 -1.38 10.26
C GLY A 114 15.05 -2.40 11.24
N LEU A 115 14.48 -2.49 12.44
CA LEU A 115 14.92 -3.45 13.46
C LEU A 115 14.69 -4.91 13.00
N ILE A 116 13.52 -5.21 12.43
CA ILE A 116 13.22 -6.51 11.82
C ILE A 116 14.17 -6.81 10.66
N SER A 117 14.64 -5.76 9.96
CA SER A 117 15.61 -5.84 8.88
C SER A 117 17.05 -5.87 9.37
N GLN A 118 17.27 -5.99 10.68
CA GLN A 118 18.58 -6.07 11.33
C GLN A 118 19.47 -4.84 11.11
N TRP A 119 18.86 -3.67 10.88
CA TRP A 119 19.59 -2.40 10.85
C TRP A 119 20.11 -2.08 12.26
N LYS A 120 21.24 -1.38 12.32
CA LYS A 120 21.74 -0.85 13.61
C LYS A 120 20.74 0.13 14.19
N LYS A 121 20.59 0.14 15.49
CA LYS A 121 19.63 1.01 16.20
C LYS A 121 19.86 2.49 15.89
N GLU A 122 21.11 2.91 15.79
CA GLU A 122 21.51 4.28 15.46
C GLU A 122 20.99 4.68 14.08
N ASP A 123 21.13 3.80 13.08
CA ASP A 123 20.65 4.06 11.72
C ASP A 123 19.12 4.09 11.67
N CYS A 124 18.46 3.22 12.44
CA CYS A 124 17.00 3.25 12.59
C CYS A 124 16.51 4.57 13.18
N LEU A 125 17.15 5.06 14.23
CA LEU A 125 16.78 6.32 14.87
C LEU A 125 17.00 7.51 13.94
N LYS A 126 18.16 7.57 13.28
CA LYS A 126 18.47 8.62 12.30
C LYS A 126 17.39 8.68 11.22
N ARG A 127 17.09 7.54 10.61
CA ARG A 127 16.06 7.43 9.55
C ARG A 127 14.67 7.80 10.05
N ALA A 128 14.30 7.38 11.26
CA ALA A 128 13.01 7.72 11.85
C ALA A 128 12.88 9.23 12.09
N TYR A 129 13.91 9.91 12.59
CA TYR A 129 13.87 11.36 12.79
C TYR A 129 13.70 12.11 11.48
N GLU A 130 14.39 11.73 10.40
CA GLU A 130 14.21 12.31 9.07
C GLU A 130 12.76 12.21 8.57
N ILE A 131 12.13 11.04 8.78
CA ILE A 131 10.74 10.81 8.37
C ILE A 131 9.77 11.61 9.25
N LEU A 132 9.98 11.62 10.56
CA LEU A 132 9.17 12.37 11.53
C LEU A 132 9.13 13.86 11.22
N GLU A 133 10.27 14.44 10.89
CA GLU A 133 10.39 15.84 10.49
C GLU A 133 9.57 16.14 9.23
N LYS A 134 9.73 15.32 8.19
CA LYS A 134 8.98 15.47 6.93
C LYS A 134 7.46 15.35 7.08
N LEU A 135 6.99 14.64 8.10
CA LEU A 135 5.56 14.44 8.37
C LEU A 135 5.00 15.32 9.48
N ASN A 136 5.81 16.25 10.02
CA ASN A 136 5.47 17.14 11.14
C ASN A 136 5.02 16.36 12.39
N LEU A 137 5.75 15.28 12.72
CA LEU A 137 5.47 14.41 13.88
C LEU A 137 6.58 14.42 14.94
N SER A 138 7.62 15.27 14.81
CA SER A 138 8.81 15.29 15.67
C SER A 138 8.47 15.44 17.15
N GLU A 139 7.52 16.34 17.49
CA GLU A 139 7.09 16.59 18.86
C GLU A 139 6.30 15.42 19.47
N LYS A 140 5.80 14.51 18.63
CA LYS A 140 4.95 13.38 19.06
C LYS A 140 5.69 12.05 19.09
N LYS A 141 6.99 12.02 18.85
CA LYS A 141 7.81 10.80 18.74
C LYS A 141 7.72 9.85 19.92
N TYR A 142 7.48 10.36 21.13
CA TYR A 142 7.32 9.55 22.35
C TYR A 142 5.85 9.32 22.75
N TYR A 143 4.89 9.81 21.94
CA TYR A 143 3.47 9.53 22.22
C TYR A 143 3.14 8.10 21.80
N LYS A 144 2.20 7.51 22.53
CA LYS A 144 1.58 6.23 22.14
C LYS A 144 0.38 6.49 21.21
N PRO A 145 -0.01 5.52 20.36
CA PRO A 145 -1.06 5.68 19.36
C PRO A 145 -2.38 6.22 19.90
N PHE A 146 -2.78 5.88 21.13
CA PHE A 146 -4.02 6.35 21.73
C PHE A 146 -4.04 7.86 22.03
N ARG A 147 -2.87 8.53 22.07
CA ARG A 147 -2.75 9.99 22.26
C ARG A 147 -2.78 10.78 20.96
N LEU A 148 -2.89 10.11 19.83
CA LEU A 148 -2.83 10.72 18.50
C LEU A 148 -4.25 10.86 17.92
N SER A 149 -4.45 11.90 17.09
CA SER A 149 -5.63 12.01 16.23
C SER A 149 -5.65 10.91 15.16
N GLY A 150 -6.77 10.74 14.46
CA GLY A 150 -6.88 9.79 13.33
C GLY A 150 -5.86 10.08 12.23
N GLY A 151 -5.74 11.34 11.82
CA GLY A 151 -4.78 11.77 10.81
C GLY A 151 -3.33 11.57 11.24
N GLU A 152 -3.00 11.82 12.52
CA GLU A 152 -1.66 11.58 13.05
C GLU A 152 -1.32 10.08 13.07
N ARG A 153 -2.26 9.22 13.48
CA ARG A 153 -2.07 7.76 13.40
C ARG A 153 -1.80 7.31 11.97
N GLN A 154 -2.52 7.89 11.01
CA GLN A 154 -2.31 7.58 9.60
C GLN A 154 -0.93 8.04 9.11
N LYS A 155 -0.49 9.23 9.48
CA LYS A 155 0.87 9.72 9.19
C LYS A 155 1.95 8.78 9.78
N VAL A 156 1.75 8.25 10.98
CA VAL A 156 2.67 7.25 11.59
C VAL A 156 2.67 5.94 10.79
N ALA A 157 1.51 5.45 10.35
CA ALA A 157 1.42 4.26 9.50
C ALA A 157 2.12 4.46 8.15
N ILE A 158 1.98 5.65 7.54
CA ILE A 158 2.71 6.04 6.33
C ILE A 158 4.22 6.08 6.60
N ALA A 159 4.65 6.72 7.69
CA ALA A 159 6.06 6.78 8.10
C ALA A 159 6.67 5.39 8.22
N ARG A 160 5.96 4.47 8.86
CA ARG A 160 6.37 3.06 9.00
C ARG A 160 6.47 2.36 7.65
N ALA A 161 5.49 2.55 6.77
CA ALA A 161 5.49 1.96 5.43
C ALA A 161 6.63 2.46 4.54
N LEU A 162 7.03 3.73 4.72
CA LEU A 162 8.11 4.36 3.96
C LEU A 162 9.52 4.11 4.53
N PHE A 163 9.62 3.50 5.71
CA PHE A 163 10.89 3.40 6.45
C PHE A 163 12.01 2.74 5.64
N LEU A 164 11.72 1.65 4.94
CA LEU A 164 12.69 0.90 4.13
C LEU A 164 12.78 1.38 2.67
N ASN A 165 12.24 2.55 2.33
CA ASN A 165 12.22 3.09 0.96
C ASN A 165 11.63 2.10 -0.07
N PRO A 166 10.39 1.66 0.08
CA PRO A 166 9.79 0.69 -0.82
C PRO A 166 9.69 1.24 -2.26
N THR A 167 9.71 0.35 -3.24
CA THR A 167 9.47 0.71 -4.66
C THR A 167 7.97 0.90 -4.93
N LEU A 168 7.13 0.18 -4.18
CA LEU A 168 5.68 0.15 -4.31
C LEU A 168 5.03 0.41 -2.95
N LEU A 169 4.10 1.37 -2.91
CA LEU A 169 3.27 1.66 -1.76
C LEU A 169 1.84 1.22 -2.06
N LEU A 170 1.30 0.32 -1.25
CA LEU A 170 -0.05 -0.20 -1.34
C LEU A 170 -0.89 0.41 -0.22
N ALA A 171 -2.00 1.06 -0.57
CA ALA A 171 -2.85 1.74 0.39
C ALA A 171 -4.29 1.26 0.29
N ASP A 172 -4.80 0.67 1.38
CA ASP A 172 -6.18 0.21 1.49
C ASP A 172 -7.02 1.24 2.25
N GLU A 173 -7.91 1.95 1.55
CA GLU A 173 -8.81 2.99 2.08
C GLU A 173 -8.08 3.95 3.06
N PRO A 174 -6.93 4.55 2.65
CA PRO A 174 -6.03 5.25 3.59
C PRO A 174 -6.62 6.49 4.25
N THR A 175 -7.79 6.92 3.82
CA THR A 175 -8.50 8.10 4.34
C THR A 175 -9.91 7.80 4.81
N GLY A 176 -10.32 6.52 4.79
CA GLY A 176 -11.71 6.12 5.03
C GLY A 176 -12.25 6.46 6.42
N ASN A 177 -11.37 6.64 7.40
CA ASN A 177 -11.72 6.95 8.79
C ASN A 177 -11.27 8.36 9.22
N LEU A 178 -10.96 9.24 8.27
CA LEU A 178 -10.44 10.58 8.52
C LEU A 178 -11.48 11.66 8.18
N ASP A 179 -11.40 12.78 8.90
CA ASP A 179 -12.07 14.01 8.49
C ASP A 179 -11.48 14.55 7.17
N GLN A 180 -12.18 15.51 6.56
CA GLN A 180 -11.79 16.03 5.24
C GLN A 180 -10.42 16.69 5.22
N GLU A 181 -10.04 17.41 6.28
CA GLU A 181 -8.75 18.10 6.37
C GLU A 181 -7.61 17.08 6.49
N SER A 182 -7.72 16.13 7.42
CA SER A 182 -6.78 15.02 7.57
C SER A 182 -6.66 14.18 6.30
N ALA A 183 -7.77 13.91 5.60
CA ALA A 183 -7.77 13.17 4.35
C ALA A 183 -6.99 13.90 3.25
N LYS A 184 -7.14 15.23 3.16
CA LYS A 184 -6.40 16.07 2.22
C LYS A 184 -4.91 16.04 2.52
N GLU A 185 -4.52 16.22 3.79
CA GLU A 185 -3.10 16.16 4.20
C GLU A 185 -2.47 14.81 3.86
N VAL A 186 -3.17 13.70 4.12
CA VAL A 186 -2.70 12.36 3.76
C VAL A 186 -2.48 12.23 2.25
N MET A 187 -3.42 12.71 1.44
CA MET A 187 -3.25 12.70 -0.03
C MET A 187 -2.06 13.55 -0.48
N ASP A 188 -1.85 14.71 0.10
CA ASP A 188 -0.72 15.57 -0.24
C ASP A 188 0.62 14.87 0.11
N ILE A 189 0.65 14.08 1.21
CA ILE A 189 1.79 13.21 1.53
C ILE A 189 2.01 12.16 0.44
N PHE A 190 0.96 11.47 -0.03
CA PHE A 190 1.08 10.48 -1.11
C PHE A 190 1.66 11.07 -2.39
N LEU A 191 1.14 12.22 -2.82
CA LEU A 191 1.62 12.90 -4.03
C LEU A 191 3.09 13.30 -3.90
N ARG A 192 3.45 13.91 -2.78
CA ARG A 192 4.83 14.31 -2.48
C ARG A 192 5.79 13.12 -2.43
N VAL A 193 5.40 12.03 -1.78
CA VAL A 193 6.22 10.80 -1.70
C VAL A 193 6.46 10.18 -3.09
N ASN A 194 5.44 10.18 -3.95
CA ASN A 194 5.61 9.72 -5.33
C ASN A 194 6.61 10.58 -6.09
N GLU A 195 6.51 11.90 -6.00
CA GLU A 195 7.34 12.84 -6.72
C GLU A 195 8.79 12.87 -6.21
N GLU A 196 8.98 13.01 -4.88
CA GLU A 196 10.31 13.16 -4.28
C GLU A 196 11.09 11.85 -4.22
N LEU A 197 10.42 10.74 -3.90
CA LEU A 197 11.06 9.44 -3.68
C LEU A 197 10.91 8.48 -4.87
N ASN A 198 10.20 8.87 -5.92
CA ASN A 198 9.90 8.05 -7.10
C ASN A 198 9.23 6.70 -6.77
N ILE A 199 8.40 6.69 -5.72
CA ILE A 199 7.66 5.50 -5.26
C ILE A 199 6.39 5.36 -6.10
N THR A 200 6.13 4.14 -6.58
CA THR A 200 4.86 3.80 -7.25
C THR A 200 3.78 3.62 -6.20
N ILE A 201 2.56 4.10 -6.47
CA ILE A 201 1.44 4.04 -5.52
C ILE A 201 0.26 3.33 -6.16
N ILE A 202 -0.29 2.35 -5.45
CA ILE A 202 -1.60 1.77 -5.75
C ILE A 202 -2.48 2.01 -4.52
N MET A 203 -3.55 2.77 -4.70
CA MET A 203 -4.53 3.04 -3.67
C MET A 203 -5.86 2.41 -4.05
N VAL A 204 -6.47 1.67 -3.13
CA VAL A 204 -7.87 1.27 -3.28
C VAL A 204 -8.74 2.18 -2.42
N THR A 205 -9.83 2.67 -2.98
CA THR A 205 -10.73 3.59 -2.27
C THR A 205 -12.14 3.58 -2.87
N HIS A 206 -13.13 3.98 -2.07
CA HIS A 206 -14.46 4.32 -2.56
C HIS A 206 -14.65 5.84 -2.74
N ASN A 207 -13.64 6.65 -2.36
CA ASN A 207 -13.67 8.11 -2.47
C ASN A 207 -13.17 8.57 -3.85
N TRP A 208 -14.10 8.97 -4.71
CA TRP A 208 -13.83 9.43 -6.07
C TRP A 208 -13.02 10.73 -6.14
N GLU A 209 -13.22 11.64 -5.19
CA GLU A 209 -12.48 12.91 -5.17
C GLU A 209 -10.98 12.69 -4.93
N LEU A 210 -10.64 11.70 -4.11
CA LEU A 210 -9.24 11.32 -3.90
C LEU A 210 -8.69 10.53 -5.09
N ALA A 211 -9.51 9.65 -5.68
CA ALA A 211 -9.10 8.88 -6.85
C ALA A 211 -8.74 9.78 -8.05
N LYS A 212 -9.45 10.89 -8.24
CA LYS A 212 -9.17 11.88 -9.30
C LYS A 212 -7.80 12.56 -9.19
N LYS A 213 -7.15 12.51 -8.03
CA LYS A 213 -5.77 13.02 -7.84
C LYS A 213 -4.69 12.04 -8.34
N MET A 214 -5.08 10.84 -8.74
CA MET A 214 -4.17 9.83 -9.27
C MET A 214 -4.13 9.88 -10.79
N ASP A 215 -3.00 9.43 -11.38
CA ASP A 215 -2.79 9.51 -12.84
C ASP A 215 -3.62 8.49 -13.61
N LYS A 216 -3.92 7.35 -12.99
CA LYS A 216 -4.68 6.25 -13.60
C LYS A 216 -5.77 5.80 -12.64
N ILE A 217 -7.00 5.69 -13.14
CA ILE A 217 -8.13 5.20 -12.36
C ILE A 217 -8.65 3.92 -13.00
N PHE A 218 -8.81 2.90 -12.18
CA PHE A 218 -9.43 1.63 -12.56
C PHE A 218 -10.69 1.41 -11.73
N LEU A 219 -11.76 0.95 -12.38
CA LEU A 219 -12.98 0.50 -11.73
C LEU A 219 -12.96 -1.02 -11.56
N LEU A 220 -13.01 -1.50 -10.32
CA LEU A 220 -13.26 -2.91 -10.04
C LEU A 220 -14.78 -3.10 -9.89
N LYS A 221 -15.37 -3.86 -10.82
CA LYS A 221 -16.81 -4.13 -10.84
C LYS A 221 -17.06 -5.59 -11.22
N SER A 222 -17.88 -6.30 -10.44
CA SER A 222 -18.27 -7.69 -10.68
C SER A 222 -17.11 -8.66 -10.90
N GLY A 223 -15.94 -8.39 -10.29
CA GLY A 223 -14.73 -9.21 -10.39
C GLY A 223 -13.82 -8.87 -11.57
N PHE A 224 -14.13 -7.85 -12.36
CA PHE A 224 -13.34 -7.37 -13.49
C PHE A 224 -12.76 -5.98 -13.22
N LEU A 225 -11.57 -5.72 -13.75
CA LEU A 225 -10.88 -4.44 -13.65
C LEU A 225 -10.96 -3.70 -15.00
N VAL A 226 -11.52 -2.50 -15.01
CA VAL A 226 -11.67 -1.67 -16.20
C VAL A 226 -10.94 -0.37 -15.99
N LYS A 227 -10.05 0.00 -16.90
CA LYS A 227 -9.41 1.31 -16.88
C LYS A 227 -10.44 2.38 -17.27
N LEU A 228 -10.51 3.44 -16.48
CA LEU A 228 -11.33 4.61 -16.82
C LEU A 228 -10.47 5.60 -17.60
N GLU A 229 -11.05 6.17 -18.64
CA GLU A 229 -10.44 7.32 -19.32
C GLU A 229 -10.57 8.55 -18.42
N ASN A 230 -9.50 9.31 -18.29
CA ASN A 230 -9.56 10.60 -17.60
C ASN A 230 -10.42 11.56 -18.44
N THR A 231 -11.63 11.83 -17.97
CA THR A 231 -12.49 12.90 -18.52
C THR A 231 -12.10 14.24 -17.92
#